data_b19ab8bce271a1e52657d4f77c6be9f7
#
_entry.id   b19ab8bce271a1e52657d4f77c6be9f7
#
_cell.length_a   1.000
_cell.length_b   1.000
_cell.length_c   1.000
_cell.angle_alpha   90.00
_cell.angle_beta   90.00
_cell.angle_gamma   90.00
#
_symmetry.space_group_name_H-M   'P 1'
#
loop_
_entity.id
_entity.type
_entity.pdbx_description
1 polymer ?
#
loop_
_entity_poly.entity_id
_entity_poly.type
_entity_poly.pdbx_seq_one_letter_code
_entity_poly.pdbx_strand_id
1 'polypeptide(L)'
;MAIGLACLTLTACQYDIPITSAPTRKVQEPLLGDWTSADGKEKLKLRSLDGSIYIVYYDGDLFRAYHSDIAETPFVTVQDLNSNDRKYAYVIWKLSEDRKSLRLRNVNDKVVPEGIRDSAGVVALLTKNARNPELFGEEIEFKKEK
;
A
#
# COMPACT_ATOMS: atom_id res chain seq x y z
N MET A 1 9.41 -23.90 18.06
CA MET A 1 9.34 -22.45 17.84
C MET A 1 8.63 -22.19 16.52
N ALA A 2 7.40 -21.76 16.59
CA ALA A 2 6.71 -21.30 15.40
C ALA A 2 7.25 -19.92 15.06
N ILE A 3 8.11 -19.85 14.08
CA ILE A 3 8.43 -18.58 13.44
C ILE A 3 7.14 -18.20 12.71
N GLY A 4 6.37 -17.31 13.31
CA GLY A 4 5.25 -16.73 12.61
C GLY A 4 5.79 -16.11 11.34
N LEU A 5 5.55 -16.76 10.24
CA LEU A 5 5.73 -16.16 8.93
C LEU A 5 4.70 -15.04 8.88
N ALA A 6 5.11 -13.86 9.25
CA ALA A 6 4.34 -12.66 8.96
C ALA A 6 4.32 -12.55 7.44
N CYS A 7 3.39 -13.23 6.84
CA CYS A 7 3.08 -13.06 5.44
C CYS A 7 2.41 -11.69 5.33
N LEU A 8 3.21 -10.66 5.26
CA LEU A 8 2.72 -9.37 4.83
C LEU A 8 2.43 -9.49 3.37
N THR A 9 1.23 -9.84 3.15
CA THR A 9 0.77 -10.03 1.81
C THR A 9 0.01 -8.75 1.44
N LEU A 10 0.57 -7.99 0.50
CA LEU A 10 -0.26 -7.13 -0.35
C LEU A 10 -1.40 -7.95 -0.97
N THR A 11 -1.38 -9.27 -0.76
CA THR A 11 -2.44 -10.21 -1.14
C THR A 11 -3.69 -10.07 -0.29
N ALA A 12 -3.68 -9.26 0.78
CA ALA A 12 -4.87 -8.96 1.57
C ALA A 12 -5.67 -7.79 0.97
N CYS A 13 -5.86 -7.77 -0.35
CA CYS A 13 -6.81 -6.87 -0.99
C CYS A 13 -8.21 -7.38 -0.69
N GLN A 14 -8.85 -6.80 0.33
CA GLN A 14 -10.12 -7.25 0.88
C GLN A 14 -11.24 -6.23 0.75
N TYR A 15 -10.89 -4.99 0.47
CA TYR A 15 -11.88 -3.91 0.39
C TYR A 15 -12.51 -3.85 -0.99
N ASP A 16 -13.78 -3.54 -1.03
CA ASP A 16 -14.54 -3.45 -2.28
C ASP A 16 -14.38 -2.12 -2.98
N ILE A 17 -13.91 -1.11 -2.28
CA ILE A 17 -13.82 0.26 -2.78
C ILE A 17 -12.43 0.86 -2.50
N PRO A 18 -11.99 1.86 -3.31
CA PRO A 18 -10.74 2.57 -3.03
C PRO A 18 -10.91 3.58 -1.88
N ILE A 19 -9.78 4.06 -1.34
CA ILE A 19 -9.81 5.17 -0.39
C ILE A 19 -10.35 6.42 -1.08
N THR A 20 -9.82 6.74 -2.24
CA THR A 20 -10.28 7.84 -3.09
C THR A 20 -10.55 7.30 -4.49
N SER A 21 -11.52 7.89 -5.20
CA SER A 21 -11.88 7.44 -6.54
C SER A 21 -10.84 7.82 -7.60
N ALA A 22 -9.95 8.75 -7.28
CA ALA A 22 -8.91 9.24 -8.18
C ALA A 22 -7.63 9.55 -7.40
N PRO A 23 -6.47 9.54 -8.08
CA PRO A 23 -5.21 9.94 -7.45
C PRO A 23 -5.26 11.36 -6.91
N THR A 24 -4.69 11.55 -5.71
CA THR A 24 -4.60 12.87 -5.07
C THR A 24 -3.33 13.62 -5.45
N ARG A 25 -2.35 12.93 -6.00
CA ARG A 25 -1.11 13.53 -6.51
C ARG A 25 -0.42 12.63 -7.52
N LYS A 26 0.59 13.18 -8.16
CA LYS A 26 1.36 12.47 -9.19
C LYS A 26 2.29 11.41 -8.59
N VAL A 27 2.70 10.49 -9.44
CA VAL A 27 3.75 9.52 -9.15
C VAL A 27 5.02 10.26 -8.71
N GLN A 28 5.64 9.77 -7.66
CA GLN A 28 6.92 10.27 -7.16
C GLN A 28 8.06 9.45 -7.77
N GLU A 29 8.86 10.07 -8.62
CA GLU A 29 9.94 9.38 -9.33
C GLU A 29 10.92 8.62 -8.43
N PRO A 30 11.31 9.15 -7.24
CA PRO A 30 12.20 8.40 -6.35
C PRO A 30 11.67 7.04 -5.89
N LEU A 31 10.36 6.82 -5.95
CA LEU A 31 9.76 5.53 -5.62
C LEU A 31 9.90 4.51 -6.74
N LEU A 32 10.09 4.95 -7.98
CA LEU A 32 10.18 4.06 -9.13
C LEU A 32 11.48 3.28 -9.11
N GLY A 33 11.40 2.02 -9.51
CA GLY A 33 12.55 1.14 -9.61
C GLY A 33 12.31 -0.23 -8.99
N ASP A 34 13.38 -0.91 -8.72
CA ASP A 34 13.38 -2.26 -8.16
C ASP A 34 13.82 -2.20 -6.70
N TRP A 35 13.09 -2.92 -5.87
CA TRP A 35 13.29 -2.97 -4.43
C TRP A 35 13.35 -4.42 -3.97
N THR A 36 14.14 -4.68 -2.94
CA THR A 36 14.24 -6.01 -2.32
C THR A 36 13.97 -5.86 -0.82
N SER A 37 13.18 -6.78 -0.26
CA SER A 37 12.95 -6.79 1.18
C SER A 37 14.25 -6.94 1.96
N ALA A 38 14.26 -6.46 3.21
CA ALA A 38 15.46 -6.50 4.05
C ALA A 38 16.03 -7.91 4.24
N ASP A 39 15.15 -8.93 4.24
CA ASP A 39 15.57 -10.34 4.31
C ASP A 39 15.98 -10.93 2.95
N GLY A 40 15.88 -10.18 1.87
CA GLY A 40 16.25 -10.58 0.53
C GLY A 40 15.28 -11.52 -0.19
N LYS A 41 14.18 -11.87 0.43
CA LYS A 41 13.24 -12.89 -0.10
C LYS A 41 12.20 -12.35 -1.05
N GLU A 42 11.81 -11.10 -0.90
CA GLU A 42 10.71 -10.51 -1.65
C GLU A 42 11.19 -9.41 -2.58
N LYS A 43 10.63 -9.38 -3.76
CA LYS A 43 10.93 -8.37 -4.79
C LYS A 43 9.73 -7.49 -5.02
N LEU A 44 9.98 -6.19 -5.07
CA LEU A 44 8.96 -5.18 -5.35
C LEU A 44 9.45 -4.33 -6.53
N LYS A 45 8.62 -4.18 -7.54
CA LYS A 45 8.92 -3.33 -8.69
C LYS A 45 7.86 -2.26 -8.81
N LEU A 46 8.28 -1.02 -8.86
CA LEU A 46 7.40 0.12 -9.03
C LEU A 46 7.70 0.80 -10.37
N ARG A 47 6.67 0.94 -11.20
CA ARG A 47 6.76 1.59 -12.50
C ARG A 47 5.64 2.62 -12.61
N SER A 48 5.82 3.62 -13.43
CA SER A 48 4.77 4.58 -13.76
C SER A 48 3.96 4.05 -14.95
N LEU A 49 2.65 3.97 -14.79
CA LEU A 49 1.74 3.67 -15.91
C LEU A 49 1.41 4.94 -16.69
N ASP A 50 1.06 5.98 -15.96
CA ASP A 50 0.89 7.35 -16.46
C ASP A 50 1.43 8.31 -15.39
N GLY A 51 1.16 9.57 -15.47
CA GLY A 51 1.70 10.52 -14.51
C GLY A 51 1.20 10.39 -13.06
N SER A 52 0.18 9.56 -12.82
CA SER A 52 -0.51 9.50 -11.52
C SER A 52 -0.73 8.09 -11.00
N ILE A 53 -0.43 7.06 -11.78
CA ILE A 53 -0.69 5.67 -11.43
C ILE A 53 0.59 4.85 -11.50
N TYR A 54 0.84 4.08 -10.44
CA TYR A 54 1.91 3.10 -10.41
C TYR A 54 1.41 1.75 -10.89
N ILE A 55 2.26 1.03 -11.58
CA ILE A 55 2.16 -0.42 -11.73
C ILE A 55 3.10 -1.01 -10.70
N VAL A 56 2.57 -1.92 -9.89
CA VAL A 56 3.27 -2.57 -8.79
C VAL A 56 3.36 -4.06 -9.09
N TYR A 57 4.57 -4.57 -9.14
CA TYR A 57 4.81 -5.99 -9.24
C TYR A 57 5.46 -6.45 -7.93
N TYR A 58 4.77 -7.32 -7.21
CA TYR A 58 5.22 -7.78 -5.91
C TYR A 58 5.17 -9.31 -5.85
N ASP A 59 6.35 -9.91 -5.81
CA ASP A 59 6.55 -11.36 -5.62
C ASP A 59 5.64 -12.22 -6.55
N GLY A 60 5.54 -11.82 -7.81
CA GLY A 60 4.74 -12.52 -8.82
C GLY A 60 3.33 -11.97 -9.03
N ASP A 61 2.86 -11.09 -8.18
CA ASP A 61 1.51 -10.51 -8.25
C ASP A 61 1.55 -9.08 -8.80
N LEU A 62 0.51 -8.74 -9.55
CA LEU A 62 0.40 -7.45 -10.23
C LEU A 62 -0.69 -6.60 -9.61
N PHE A 63 -0.35 -5.34 -9.36
CA PHE A 63 -1.26 -4.36 -8.78
C PHE A 63 -1.13 -3.04 -9.51
N ARG A 64 -2.17 -2.21 -9.41
CA ARG A 64 -2.06 -0.79 -9.70
C ARG A 64 -2.22 -0.03 -8.39
N ALA A 65 -1.56 1.12 -8.29
CA ALA A 65 -1.61 1.90 -7.06
C ALA A 65 -1.58 3.39 -7.38
N TYR A 66 -2.16 4.18 -6.50
CA TYR A 66 -2.10 5.63 -6.60
C TYR A 66 -2.21 6.27 -5.22
N HIS A 67 -1.68 7.47 -5.11
CA HIS A 67 -1.74 8.25 -3.88
C HIS A 67 -3.19 8.64 -3.54
N SER A 68 -3.55 8.46 -2.29
CA SER A 68 -4.86 8.79 -1.73
C SER A 68 -4.64 9.52 -0.41
N ASP A 69 -4.07 10.71 -0.48
CA ASP A 69 -3.78 11.50 0.72
C ASP A 69 -5.06 11.89 1.43
N ILE A 70 -5.07 11.72 2.74
CA ILE A 70 -6.15 12.20 3.61
C ILE A 70 -5.54 13.14 4.62
N ALA A 71 -5.92 14.43 4.55
CA ALA A 71 -5.29 15.47 5.33
C ALA A 71 -3.76 15.41 5.11
N GLU A 72 -2.97 15.22 6.15
CA GLU A 72 -1.52 15.15 6.06
C GLU A 72 -0.98 13.72 5.97
N THR A 73 -1.86 12.71 5.94
CA THR A 73 -1.45 11.31 5.91
C THR A 73 -1.40 10.79 4.48
N PRO A 74 -0.23 10.30 4.03
CA PRO A 74 -0.04 9.90 2.63
C PRO A 74 -0.45 8.43 2.42
N PHE A 75 -1.75 8.17 2.44
CA PHE A 75 -2.27 6.85 2.10
C PHE A 75 -2.09 6.51 0.63
N VAL A 76 -2.11 5.23 0.32
CA VAL A 76 -2.04 4.69 -1.03
C VAL A 76 -3.15 3.68 -1.22
N THR A 77 -3.90 3.84 -2.29
CA THR A 77 -4.87 2.84 -2.73
C THR A 77 -4.15 1.85 -3.64
N VAL A 78 -4.23 0.56 -3.31
CA VAL A 78 -3.66 -0.52 -4.11
C VAL A 78 -4.79 -1.41 -4.59
N GLN A 79 -4.82 -1.72 -5.86
CA GLN A 79 -5.84 -2.59 -6.45
C GLN A 79 -5.22 -3.85 -7.04
N ASP A 80 -5.76 -5.00 -6.66
CA ASP A 80 -5.37 -6.30 -7.20
C ASP A 80 -5.77 -6.42 -8.67
N LEU A 81 -4.82 -6.78 -9.51
CA LEU A 81 -5.05 -7.04 -10.94
C LEU A 81 -4.97 -8.52 -11.30
N ASN A 82 -4.71 -9.39 -10.34
CA ASN A 82 -4.58 -10.84 -10.59
C ASN A 82 -5.94 -11.55 -10.62
N SER A 83 -6.92 -11.00 -9.92
CA SER A 83 -8.28 -11.52 -9.82
C SER A 83 -9.27 -10.59 -10.51
N ASN A 84 -10.34 -11.15 -11.05
CA ASN A 84 -11.44 -10.37 -11.64
C ASN A 84 -12.21 -9.54 -10.62
N ASP A 85 -12.09 -9.85 -9.33
CA ASP A 85 -12.77 -9.11 -8.27
C ASP A 85 -12.24 -7.69 -8.09
N ARG A 86 -11.01 -7.41 -8.51
CA ARG A 86 -10.40 -6.07 -8.47
C ARG A 86 -10.46 -5.43 -7.09
N LYS A 87 -10.27 -6.21 -6.04
CA LYS A 87 -10.32 -5.70 -4.66
C LYS A 87 -9.15 -4.80 -4.33
N TYR A 88 -9.30 -4.04 -3.26
CA TYR A 88 -8.34 -3.02 -2.86
C TYR A 88 -7.69 -3.36 -1.53
N ALA A 89 -6.46 -2.89 -1.36
CA ALA A 89 -5.79 -2.75 -0.07
C ALA A 89 -5.48 -1.27 0.15
N TYR A 90 -5.43 -0.88 1.41
CA TYR A 90 -5.03 0.47 1.81
C TYR A 90 -3.68 0.37 2.50
N VAL A 91 -2.73 1.14 2.02
CA VAL A 91 -1.38 1.09 2.56
C VAL A 91 -0.86 2.50 2.82
N ILE A 92 0.20 2.55 3.59
CA ILE A 92 1.05 3.73 3.70
C ILE A 92 2.47 3.29 3.35
N TRP A 93 3.18 4.10 2.59
CA TRP A 93 4.60 3.87 2.33
C TRP A 93 5.40 5.12 2.63
N LYS A 94 6.62 4.92 3.09
CA LYS A 94 7.51 6.02 3.44
C LYS A 94 8.90 5.77 2.86
N LEU A 95 9.33 6.72 2.05
CA LEU A 95 10.68 6.73 1.50
C LEU A 95 11.63 7.35 2.52
N SER A 96 12.81 6.76 2.73
CA SER A 96 13.85 7.35 3.56
C SER A 96 14.42 8.63 2.96
N GLU A 97 15.07 9.46 3.77
CA GLU A 97 15.68 10.72 3.29
C GLU A 97 16.73 10.48 2.21
N ASP A 98 17.50 9.40 2.34
CA ASP A 98 18.52 9.03 1.35
C ASP A 98 17.94 8.34 0.11
N ARG A 99 16.61 8.09 0.10
CA ARG A 99 15.86 7.44 -0.99
C ARG A 99 16.29 6.00 -1.29
N LYS A 100 16.97 5.35 -0.36
CA LYS A 100 17.45 3.98 -0.52
C LYS A 100 16.62 2.92 0.20
N SER A 101 15.71 3.36 1.07
CA SER A 101 14.82 2.48 1.83
C SER A 101 13.38 2.90 1.67
N LEU A 102 12.50 1.93 1.56
CA LEU A 102 11.06 2.12 1.47
C LEU A 102 10.41 1.28 2.55
N ARG A 103 9.59 1.91 3.39
CA ARG A 103 8.82 1.23 4.43
C ARG A 103 7.36 1.22 4.05
N LEU A 104 6.74 0.07 4.18
CA LEU A 104 5.36 -0.15 3.77
C LEU A 104 4.58 -0.79 4.91
N ARG A 105 3.35 -0.30 5.16
CA ARG A 105 2.43 -0.87 6.14
C ARG A 105 1.03 -0.92 5.55
N ASN A 106 0.31 -2.00 5.84
CA ASN A 106 -1.09 -2.14 5.47
C ASN A 106 -1.99 -1.55 6.55
N VAL A 107 -3.13 -1.01 6.14
CA VAL A 107 -4.21 -0.65 7.06
C VAL A 107 -4.82 -1.94 7.61
N ASN A 108 -5.04 -1.97 8.93
CA ASN A 108 -5.55 -3.14 9.63
C ASN A 108 -7.06 -3.26 9.45
N ASP A 109 -7.52 -4.40 8.98
CA ASP A 109 -8.94 -4.70 8.76
C ASP A 109 -9.76 -4.78 10.04
N LYS A 110 -9.11 -4.90 11.19
CA LYS A 110 -9.77 -4.85 12.49
C LYS A 110 -10.16 -3.42 12.88
N VAL A 111 -9.46 -2.42 12.36
CA VAL A 111 -9.73 -1.01 12.63
C VAL A 111 -10.61 -0.42 11.53
N VAL A 112 -10.31 -0.75 10.28
CA VAL A 112 -11.12 -0.35 9.11
C VAL A 112 -11.68 -1.63 8.50
N PRO A 113 -12.92 -2.03 8.90
CA PRO A 113 -13.48 -3.31 8.48
C PRO A 113 -13.83 -3.34 6.99
N GLU A 114 -13.91 -4.55 6.45
CA GLU A 114 -14.47 -4.78 5.13
C GLU A 114 -15.96 -4.41 5.11
N GLY A 115 -16.51 -4.23 3.92
CA GLY A 115 -17.94 -4.00 3.77
C GLY A 115 -18.39 -2.56 3.90
N ILE A 116 -17.47 -1.62 4.03
CA ILE A 116 -17.77 -0.20 3.92
C ILE A 116 -18.19 0.09 2.47
N ARG A 117 -19.30 0.78 2.28
CA ARG A 117 -19.95 0.88 0.97
C ARG A 117 -19.50 2.05 0.12
N ASP A 118 -18.86 3.06 0.72
CA ASP A 118 -18.42 4.24 -0.01
C ASP A 118 -17.10 4.78 0.52
N SER A 119 -16.42 5.53 -0.32
CA SER A 119 -15.11 6.11 0.02
C SER A 119 -15.21 7.13 1.15
N ALA A 120 -16.33 7.83 1.28
CA ALA A 120 -16.52 8.77 2.38
C ALA A 120 -16.49 8.07 3.73
N GLY A 121 -17.09 6.87 3.82
CA GLY A 121 -17.03 6.05 5.03
C GLY A 121 -15.62 5.57 5.35
N VAL A 122 -14.85 5.19 4.35
CA VAL A 122 -13.44 4.81 4.53
C VAL A 122 -12.63 6.00 5.03
N VAL A 123 -12.77 7.15 4.38
CA VAL A 123 -12.05 8.38 4.75
C VAL A 123 -12.39 8.78 6.20
N ALA A 124 -13.66 8.69 6.59
CA ALA A 124 -14.09 9.00 7.95
C ALA A 124 -13.41 8.11 8.99
N LEU A 125 -13.32 6.79 8.73
CA LEU A 125 -12.66 5.85 9.64
C LEU A 125 -11.16 6.08 9.70
N LEU A 126 -10.51 6.31 8.57
CA LEU A 126 -9.07 6.60 8.52
C LEU A 126 -8.75 7.90 9.27
N THR A 127 -9.57 8.93 9.10
CA THR A 127 -9.42 10.21 9.77
C THR A 127 -9.58 10.06 11.28
N LYS A 128 -10.62 9.35 11.71
CA LYS A 128 -10.89 9.08 13.13
C LYS A 128 -9.76 8.32 13.79
N ASN A 129 -9.13 7.39 13.07
CA ASN A 129 -8.11 6.49 13.59
C ASN A 129 -6.68 6.91 13.22
N ALA A 130 -6.47 8.09 12.69
CA ALA A 130 -5.16 8.54 12.20
C ALA A 130 -4.05 8.46 13.26
N ARG A 131 -4.39 8.59 14.54
CA ARG A 131 -3.45 8.49 15.67
C ARG A 131 -3.55 7.17 16.41
N ASN A 132 -4.40 6.26 15.97
CA ASN A 132 -4.53 4.95 16.60
C ASN A 132 -3.33 4.09 16.17
N PRO A 133 -2.47 3.64 17.11
CA PRO A 133 -1.31 2.83 16.74
C PRO A 133 -1.68 1.47 16.14
N GLU A 134 -2.92 1.03 16.32
CA GLU A 134 -3.42 -0.22 15.76
C GLU A 134 -3.96 -0.08 14.33
N LEU A 135 -4.00 1.15 13.80
CA LEU A 135 -4.49 1.38 12.44
C LEU A 135 -3.67 0.62 11.39
N PHE A 136 -2.38 0.50 11.62
CA PHE A 136 -1.48 -0.13 10.67
C PHE A 136 -0.98 -1.48 11.20
N GLY A 137 -0.83 -2.44 10.30
CA GLY A 137 -0.17 -3.71 10.56
C GLY A 137 1.35 -3.56 10.64
N GLU A 138 2.04 -4.70 10.55
CA GLU A 138 3.50 -4.74 10.58
C GLU A 138 4.13 -3.96 9.43
N GLU A 139 5.32 -3.42 9.69
CA GLU A 139 6.12 -2.71 8.71
C GLU A 139 7.02 -3.65 7.95
N ILE A 140 7.06 -3.50 6.62
CA ILE A 140 8.07 -4.14 5.78
C ILE A 140 9.03 -3.07 5.28
N GLU A 141 10.32 -3.36 5.38
CA GLU A 141 11.35 -2.52 4.80
C GLU A 141 11.91 -3.14 3.54
N PHE A 142 12.01 -2.32 2.50
CA PHE A 142 12.64 -2.67 1.24
C PHE A 142 13.86 -1.79 1.02
N LYS A 143 14.88 -2.35 0.38
CA LYS A 143 16.07 -1.64 -0.04
C LYS A 143 16.10 -1.50 -1.55
N LYS A 144 16.49 -0.33 -2.03
CA LYS A 144 16.58 -0.08 -3.46
C LYS A 144 17.72 -0.89 -4.07
N GLU A 145 17.42 -1.57 -5.15
CA GLU A 145 18.42 -2.27 -5.94
C GLU A 145 19.23 -1.26 -6.76
N LYS A 146 20.47 -1.59 -6.95
CA LYS A 146 21.37 -0.75 -7.74
C LYS A 146 21.12 -0.92 -9.25
#